data_f06ed1fcd631e22554a732ab6b140f40
#
_entry.id   f06ed1fcd631e22554a732ab6b140f40
#
_cell.length_a   1.000
_cell.length_b   1.000
_cell.length_c   1.000
_cell.angle_alpha   90.00
_cell.angle_beta   90.00
_cell.angle_gamma   90.00
#
_symmetry.space_group_name_H-M   'P 1'
#
loop_
_entity.id
_entity.type
_entity.pdbx_description
1 polymer ?
#
loop_
_entity_poly.entity_id
_entity_poly.type
_entity_poly.pdbx_seq_one_letter_code
_entity_poly.pdbx_strand_id
1 'polypeptide(L)'
;MSWHSKVIWSQGMFLLPHHFQQETRYLEHLVDSRARALAPHGWGFTELVLDEALLSVGRLGIVRASGILPDGTPFQIPQADAAMAPLEVPADLKGDMVVLAAPIARPGTDQVAFNGHDAGELHRYHVVDQDLRDQTSAGDEPEPVQTGALTLRLLPARELNDAYAALGVARIAERRADQQLVLDRSYIPPQTRIDASGHLSAMASLLHGLVRQRAQLLSSRMGQLGNGVSELADFLMLQALNRADPLFRQHAASPHVHPETLHRDCLQLAGDMATFVSDTRLASEYPLYRHDDLRGSFAPLLEELRRMLSVVLERNALQIDLTERTHGVRTAVVPDADLLRSASFVIAVNAQVAAEQLRQRFPAQSKLGPVDRIRDLVNLQLPGIGLRALPVAPRQLPFHAGFHYFELDRGGDLWKQLERSGSLALHVAGDFPGLELELWAIRQ
;
A
#
# COMPACT_ATOMS: atom_id res chain seq x y z
N MET A 1 44.16 9.46 3.42
CA MET A 1 43.59 10.81 3.19
C MET A 1 42.09 10.65 2.94
N SER A 2 41.28 11.51 3.49
CA SER A 2 39.83 11.44 3.28
C SER A 2 39.49 11.91 1.85
N TRP A 3 38.73 11.10 1.12
CA TRP A 3 38.22 11.46 -0.21
C TRP A 3 37.23 12.66 -0.18
N HIS A 4 36.76 13.02 1.00
CA HIS A 4 35.82 14.13 1.26
C HIS A 4 36.46 15.35 1.94
N SER A 5 37.78 15.53 1.84
CA SER A 5 38.46 16.69 2.44
C SER A 5 38.13 17.97 1.70
N LYS A 6 37.94 19.05 2.46
CA LYS A 6 37.64 20.38 1.92
C LYS A 6 38.82 20.95 1.14
N VAL A 7 38.58 21.64 0.04
CA VAL A 7 39.60 22.38 -0.70
C VAL A 7 40.03 23.62 0.12
N ILE A 8 41.33 23.88 0.19
CA ILE A 8 41.89 25.09 0.81
C ILE A 8 42.19 26.11 -0.30
N TRP A 9 41.35 27.14 -0.38
CA TRP A 9 41.49 28.20 -1.34
C TRP A 9 42.51 29.20 -0.87
N SER A 10 43.58 29.46 -1.67
CA SER A 10 44.60 30.43 -1.36
C SER A 10 44.86 31.39 -2.51
N GLN A 11 45.27 32.64 -2.17
CA GLN A 11 45.56 33.66 -3.17
C GLN A 11 46.68 33.22 -4.12
N GLY A 12 46.48 33.41 -5.43
CA GLY A 12 47.43 33.01 -6.46
C GLY A 12 47.41 31.56 -6.87
N MET A 13 46.49 30.76 -6.33
CA MET A 13 46.29 29.34 -6.73
C MET A 13 45.88 29.26 -8.20
N PHE A 14 46.54 28.38 -8.97
CA PHE A 14 46.09 28.05 -10.31
C PHE A 14 44.91 27.06 -10.25
N LEU A 15 43.78 27.46 -10.84
CA LEU A 15 42.54 26.66 -10.80
C LEU A 15 42.60 25.52 -11.79
N LEU A 16 42.27 24.28 -11.31
CA LEU A 16 42.15 23.07 -12.08
C LEU A 16 40.77 22.44 -11.85
N PRO A 17 40.26 21.65 -12.79
CA PRO A 17 38.99 20.90 -12.60
C PRO A 17 38.96 20.08 -11.30
N HIS A 18 40.10 19.56 -10.87
CA HIS A 18 40.26 18.80 -9.61
C HIS A 18 39.79 19.58 -8.37
N HIS A 19 40.00 20.89 -8.32
CA HIS A 19 39.57 21.72 -7.19
C HIS A 19 38.06 21.80 -7.11
N PHE A 20 37.40 22.01 -8.25
CA PHE A 20 35.93 22.08 -8.31
C PHE A 20 35.30 20.72 -8.00
N GLN A 21 35.82 19.65 -8.59
CA GLN A 21 35.34 18.28 -8.32
C GLN A 21 35.53 17.91 -6.84
N GLN A 22 36.65 18.28 -6.22
CA GLN A 22 36.88 17.99 -4.81
C GLN A 22 35.97 18.82 -3.89
N GLU A 23 35.74 20.10 -4.23
CA GLU A 23 34.81 20.93 -3.46
C GLU A 23 33.38 20.39 -3.56
N THR A 24 32.93 19.97 -4.75
CA THR A 24 31.63 19.34 -4.94
C THR A 24 31.51 18.09 -4.06
N ARG A 25 32.48 17.17 -4.08
CA ARG A 25 32.48 15.97 -3.22
C ARG A 25 32.42 16.31 -1.73
N TYR A 26 33.13 17.33 -1.30
CA TYR A 26 33.05 17.80 0.09
C TYR A 26 31.67 18.30 0.45
N LEU A 27 31.04 19.11 -0.43
CA LEU A 27 29.71 19.66 -0.21
C LEU A 27 28.65 18.56 -0.20
N GLU A 28 28.69 17.63 -1.14
CA GLU A 28 27.79 16.46 -1.18
C GLU A 28 27.91 15.65 0.12
N HIS A 29 29.12 15.34 0.55
CA HIS A 29 29.36 14.63 1.80
C HIS A 29 28.88 15.40 3.03
N LEU A 30 29.09 16.72 3.06
CA LEU A 30 28.63 17.58 4.16
C LEU A 30 27.10 17.55 4.27
N VAL A 31 26.40 17.68 3.13
CA VAL A 31 24.93 17.67 3.09
C VAL A 31 24.40 16.30 3.51
N ASP A 32 24.92 15.21 2.91
CA ASP A 32 24.49 13.84 3.22
C ASP A 32 24.72 13.48 4.70
N SER A 33 25.91 13.78 5.23
CA SER A 33 26.25 13.50 6.63
C SER A 33 25.32 14.23 7.61
N ARG A 34 24.97 15.48 7.33
CA ARG A 34 24.03 16.26 8.15
C ARG A 34 22.60 15.73 7.99
N ALA A 35 22.19 15.39 6.77
CA ALA A 35 20.85 14.86 6.52
C ALA A 35 20.66 13.52 7.26
N ARG A 36 21.61 12.60 7.19
CA ARG A 36 21.58 11.31 7.90
C ARG A 36 21.56 11.44 9.41
N ALA A 37 22.28 12.42 9.95
CA ALA A 37 22.27 12.69 11.40
C ALA A 37 20.88 13.15 11.90
N LEU A 38 20.12 13.85 11.06
CA LEU A 38 18.78 14.35 11.39
C LEU A 38 17.66 13.36 11.05
N ALA A 39 17.82 12.60 9.96
CA ALA A 39 16.86 11.66 9.44
C ALA A 39 17.57 10.38 8.94
N PRO A 40 17.79 9.37 9.82
CA PRO A 40 18.53 8.15 9.47
C PRO A 40 17.90 7.39 8.28
N HIS A 41 16.61 7.53 8.07
CA HIS A 41 15.83 6.92 6.99
C HIS A 41 15.43 7.93 5.91
N GLY A 42 16.24 8.97 5.68
CA GLY A 42 15.99 10.02 4.69
C GLY A 42 16.23 9.61 3.23
N TRP A 43 16.10 8.32 2.89
CA TRP A 43 16.28 7.76 1.57
C TRP A 43 15.05 6.93 1.15
N GLY A 44 14.88 6.67 -0.15
CA GLY A 44 13.71 5.99 -0.69
C GLY A 44 12.95 6.87 -1.68
N PHE A 45 11.86 6.36 -2.18
CA PHE A 45 11.02 7.07 -3.15
C PHE A 45 10.22 8.19 -2.47
N THR A 46 10.13 9.34 -3.15
CA THR A 46 9.15 10.40 -2.90
C THR A 46 7.95 10.28 -3.85
N GLU A 47 8.15 9.64 -5.02
CA GLU A 47 7.14 9.26 -5.99
C GLU A 47 7.61 8.01 -6.73
N LEU A 48 6.69 7.05 -6.99
CA LEU A 48 6.94 5.89 -7.82
C LEU A 48 5.67 5.52 -8.59
N VAL A 49 5.73 5.63 -9.91
CA VAL A 49 4.64 5.26 -10.82
C VAL A 49 5.19 4.28 -11.85
N LEU A 50 4.70 3.04 -11.80
CA LEU A 50 5.05 1.99 -12.75
C LEU A 50 4.21 2.09 -14.02
N ASP A 51 4.75 1.60 -15.13
CA ASP A 51 4.00 1.47 -16.38
C ASP A 51 3.20 0.16 -16.39
N GLU A 52 1.91 0.27 -16.10
CA GLU A 52 1.01 -0.89 -16.05
C GLU A 52 0.83 -1.55 -17.44
N ALA A 53 0.96 -0.80 -18.53
CA ALA A 53 0.81 -1.35 -19.87
C ALA A 53 1.96 -2.32 -20.20
N LEU A 54 3.17 -2.03 -19.76
CA LEU A 54 4.34 -2.89 -19.96
C LEU A 54 4.25 -4.20 -19.20
N LEU A 55 3.54 -4.24 -18.07
CA LEU A 55 3.34 -5.48 -17.31
C LEU A 55 2.59 -6.55 -18.14
N SER A 56 1.70 -6.12 -19.03
CA SER A 56 0.94 -7.04 -19.90
C SER A 56 1.81 -7.77 -20.91
N VAL A 57 3.00 -7.24 -21.23
CA VAL A 57 3.95 -7.79 -22.23
C VAL A 57 5.24 -8.32 -21.60
N GLY A 58 5.24 -8.58 -20.31
CA GLY A 58 6.39 -9.19 -19.62
C GLY A 58 7.53 -8.24 -19.29
N ARG A 59 7.28 -6.92 -19.31
CA ARG A 59 8.27 -5.89 -19.03
C ARG A 59 7.88 -5.07 -17.80
N LEU A 60 8.89 -4.60 -17.08
CA LEU A 60 8.71 -3.65 -15.98
C LEU A 60 9.38 -2.33 -16.36
N GLY A 61 8.59 -1.26 -16.32
CA GLY A 61 9.04 0.09 -16.60
C GLY A 61 8.56 1.09 -15.56
N ILE A 62 9.24 2.21 -15.48
CA ILE A 62 8.90 3.34 -14.60
C ILE A 62 8.47 4.51 -15.50
N VAL A 63 7.28 5.03 -15.23
CA VAL A 63 6.76 6.25 -15.89
C VAL A 63 7.32 7.49 -15.21
N ARG A 64 7.25 7.53 -13.89
CA ARG A 64 7.80 8.60 -13.05
C ARG A 64 8.34 8.02 -11.76
N ALA A 65 9.49 8.51 -11.34
CA ALA A 65 10.02 8.27 -10.02
C ALA A 65 10.89 9.42 -9.56
N SER A 66 10.81 9.73 -8.29
CA SER A 66 11.74 10.65 -7.64
C SER A 66 12.07 10.13 -6.25
N GLY A 67 13.22 10.51 -5.74
CA GLY A 67 13.65 10.06 -4.43
C GLY A 67 15.10 10.30 -4.14
N ILE A 68 15.61 9.61 -3.13
CA ILE A 68 17.00 9.65 -2.68
C ILE A 68 17.49 8.20 -2.59
N LEU A 69 18.58 7.90 -3.28
CA LEU A 69 19.24 6.60 -3.19
C LEU A 69 19.87 6.40 -1.80
N PRO A 70 20.14 5.14 -1.38
CA PRO A 70 20.77 4.88 -0.07
C PRO A 70 22.14 5.51 0.15
N ASP A 71 22.82 5.93 -0.92
CA ASP A 71 24.08 6.68 -0.86
C ASP A 71 23.91 8.20 -0.72
N GLY A 72 22.66 8.69 -0.61
CA GLY A 72 22.33 10.11 -0.47
C GLY A 72 22.09 10.85 -1.78
N THR A 73 22.18 10.18 -2.92
CA THR A 73 22.03 10.81 -4.24
C THR A 73 20.55 11.02 -4.57
N PRO A 74 20.10 12.24 -4.82
CA PRO A 74 18.77 12.50 -5.33
C PRO A 74 18.65 12.07 -6.79
N PHE A 75 17.45 11.64 -7.21
CA PHE A 75 17.12 11.32 -8.60
C PHE A 75 15.69 11.78 -8.92
N GLN A 76 15.44 12.07 -10.21
CA GLN A 76 14.12 12.46 -10.70
C GLN A 76 13.91 12.06 -12.16
N ILE A 77 13.09 11.06 -12.39
CA ILE A 77 12.74 10.50 -13.70
C ILE A 77 11.36 11.02 -14.12
N PRO A 78 11.20 11.52 -15.35
CA PRO A 78 12.19 11.73 -16.41
C PRO A 78 12.80 13.15 -16.42
N GLN A 79 12.53 14.00 -15.42
CA GLN A 79 12.83 15.45 -15.50
C GLN A 79 14.33 15.79 -15.47
N ALA A 80 15.07 15.20 -14.53
CA ALA A 80 16.50 15.42 -14.37
C ALA A 80 17.31 14.24 -14.94
N ASP A 81 16.79 13.03 -14.79
CA ASP A 81 17.43 11.82 -15.24
C ASP A 81 16.63 11.19 -16.39
N ALA A 82 17.32 10.72 -17.42
CA ALA A 82 16.66 10.16 -18.59
C ALA A 82 15.80 8.93 -18.25
N ALA A 83 14.69 8.79 -18.95
CA ALA A 83 13.88 7.58 -18.87
C ALA A 83 14.73 6.37 -19.28
N MET A 84 14.78 5.37 -18.41
CA MET A 84 15.54 4.15 -18.65
C MET A 84 14.76 3.15 -19.51
N ALA A 85 15.48 2.25 -20.18
CA ALA A 85 14.85 1.15 -20.89
C ALA A 85 14.09 0.23 -19.90
N PRO A 86 12.86 -0.19 -20.25
CA PRO A 86 12.13 -1.15 -19.45
C PRO A 86 12.89 -2.48 -19.34
N LEU A 87 12.88 -3.07 -18.16
CA LEU A 87 13.46 -4.38 -17.92
C LEU A 87 12.54 -5.47 -18.51
N GLU A 88 13.07 -6.29 -19.39
CA GLU A 88 12.43 -7.55 -19.75
C GLU A 88 12.64 -8.54 -18.61
N VAL A 89 11.55 -8.93 -17.93
CA VAL A 89 11.64 -9.80 -16.76
C VAL A 89 11.78 -11.25 -17.22
N PRO A 90 12.88 -11.94 -16.86
CA PRO A 90 13.08 -13.36 -17.20
C PRO A 90 11.95 -14.24 -16.65
N ALA A 91 11.60 -15.30 -17.38
CA ALA A 91 10.49 -16.20 -17.01
C ALA A 91 10.74 -16.97 -15.70
N ASP A 92 12.02 -17.16 -15.33
CA ASP A 92 12.45 -17.83 -14.11
C ASP A 92 12.43 -16.91 -12.87
N LEU A 93 12.19 -15.61 -13.06
CA LEU A 93 12.16 -14.62 -11.98
C LEU A 93 10.82 -14.70 -11.23
N LYS A 94 10.72 -15.62 -10.27
CA LYS A 94 9.55 -15.79 -9.41
C LYS A 94 9.91 -15.52 -7.96
N GLY A 95 9.14 -14.66 -7.30
CA GLY A 95 9.37 -14.27 -5.89
C GLY A 95 10.54 -13.32 -5.70
N ASP A 96 11.25 -12.92 -6.75
CA ASP A 96 12.42 -12.04 -6.72
C ASP A 96 12.03 -10.56 -6.86
N MET A 97 12.96 -9.70 -6.50
CA MET A 97 12.77 -8.25 -6.50
C MET A 97 13.46 -7.62 -7.71
N VAL A 98 12.82 -6.60 -8.28
CA VAL A 98 13.43 -5.68 -9.23
C VAL A 98 13.81 -4.40 -8.50
N VAL A 99 15.02 -3.92 -8.73
CA VAL A 99 15.57 -2.72 -8.10
C VAL A 99 15.88 -1.64 -9.13
N LEU A 100 15.76 -0.40 -8.72
CA LEU A 100 16.33 0.78 -9.39
C LEU A 100 17.74 0.98 -8.83
N ALA A 101 18.76 0.92 -9.68
CA ALA A 101 20.15 0.95 -9.28
C ALA A 101 20.95 2.01 -10.02
N ALA A 102 21.85 2.67 -9.31
CA ALA A 102 22.89 3.56 -9.87
C ALA A 102 24.28 3.12 -9.41
N PRO A 103 25.31 3.21 -10.27
CA PRO A 103 26.68 2.94 -9.84
C PRO A 103 27.11 3.88 -8.71
N ILE A 104 27.80 3.34 -7.69
CA ILE A 104 28.34 4.13 -6.58
C ILE A 104 29.62 4.85 -7.04
N ALA A 105 29.76 6.11 -6.63
CA ALA A 105 31.00 6.86 -6.82
C ALA A 105 32.13 6.23 -5.99
N ARG A 106 33.25 5.86 -6.64
CA ARG A 106 34.42 5.23 -5.99
C ARG A 106 35.70 6.01 -6.28
N PRO A 107 36.63 6.11 -5.32
CA PRO A 107 37.96 6.68 -5.57
C PRO A 107 38.72 5.89 -6.64
N GLY A 108 39.31 6.60 -7.60
CA GLY A 108 40.16 5.99 -8.64
C GLY A 108 39.41 5.35 -9.81
N THR A 109 38.08 5.56 -9.90
CA THR A 109 37.26 5.16 -11.06
C THR A 109 36.78 6.38 -11.83
N ASP A 110 36.69 6.27 -13.14
CA ASP A 110 36.05 7.27 -13.98
C ASP A 110 34.55 7.26 -13.75
N GLN A 111 34.01 8.41 -13.37
CA GLN A 111 32.59 8.52 -13.00
C GLN A 111 31.70 8.91 -14.18
N VAL A 112 32.31 9.39 -15.29
CA VAL A 112 31.61 9.97 -16.42
C VAL A 112 31.96 9.20 -17.70
N ALA A 113 30.92 8.74 -18.40
CA ALA A 113 31.08 8.18 -19.74
C ALA A 113 31.05 9.30 -20.77
N PHE A 114 32.16 9.51 -21.48
CA PHE A 114 32.22 10.35 -22.68
C PHE A 114 31.96 9.48 -23.90
N ASN A 115 31.03 9.90 -24.77
CA ASN A 115 30.77 9.32 -26.10
C ASN A 115 30.19 7.90 -26.18
N GLY A 116 29.55 7.39 -25.17
CA GLY A 116 28.75 6.15 -25.27
C GLY A 116 29.52 4.87 -25.63
N HIS A 117 30.84 4.85 -25.54
CA HIS A 117 31.71 3.79 -26.08
C HIS A 117 32.18 2.77 -25.04
N ASP A 118 31.87 2.96 -23.76
CA ASP A 118 32.34 2.06 -22.71
C ASP A 118 31.29 1.02 -22.35
N ALA A 119 30.98 0.14 -23.29
CA ALA A 119 30.16 -1.04 -23.08
C ALA A 119 30.90 -2.00 -22.13
N GLY A 120 30.74 -1.83 -20.82
CA GLY A 120 31.32 -2.71 -19.80
C GLY A 120 31.82 -1.99 -18.54
N GLU A 121 32.06 -0.70 -18.58
CA GLU A 121 32.42 0.07 -17.39
C GLU A 121 31.20 0.67 -16.68
N LEU A 122 31.29 0.72 -15.35
CA LEU A 122 30.20 1.24 -14.51
C LEU A 122 30.41 2.74 -14.28
N HIS A 123 29.98 3.55 -15.26
CA HIS A 123 30.00 5.00 -15.09
C HIS A 123 28.74 5.47 -14.38
N ARG A 124 28.91 6.37 -13.41
CA ARG A 124 27.81 6.93 -12.62
C ARG A 124 26.98 7.91 -13.42
N TYR A 125 27.62 8.67 -14.29
CA TYR A 125 26.99 9.70 -15.12
C TYR A 125 27.28 9.47 -16.60
N HIS A 126 26.33 9.80 -17.44
CA HIS A 126 26.55 10.02 -18.88
C HIS A 126 26.40 11.51 -19.19
N VAL A 127 27.16 11.95 -20.20
CA VAL A 127 27.17 13.36 -20.61
C VAL A 127 25.90 13.70 -21.40
N VAL A 128 25.28 14.82 -21.04
CA VAL A 128 24.17 15.43 -21.76
C VAL A 128 24.52 16.87 -22.06
N ASP A 129 24.45 17.28 -23.32
CA ASP A 129 24.62 18.68 -23.70
C ASP A 129 23.32 19.45 -23.43
N GLN A 130 23.40 20.53 -22.67
CA GLN A 130 22.28 21.41 -22.33
C GLN A 130 22.61 22.84 -22.68
N ASP A 131 21.70 23.50 -23.40
CA ASP A 131 21.82 24.93 -23.70
C ASP A 131 21.39 25.77 -22.49
N LEU A 132 22.35 26.35 -21.80
CA LEU A 132 22.13 27.15 -20.61
C LEU A 132 22.34 28.65 -20.91
N ARG A 133 21.49 29.50 -20.32
CA ARG A 133 21.61 30.96 -20.41
C ARG A 133 22.33 31.51 -19.18
N ASP A 134 23.16 32.53 -19.40
CA ASP A 134 23.65 33.37 -18.30
C ASP A 134 22.48 34.11 -17.64
N GLN A 135 22.28 33.85 -16.34
CA GLN A 135 21.20 34.50 -15.57
C GLN A 135 21.51 35.98 -15.19
N THR A 136 22.73 36.43 -15.42
CA THR A 136 23.18 37.77 -15.08
C THR A 136 23.17 38.74 -16.28
N SER A 137 23.10 38.20 -17.50
CA SER A 137 23.09 38.98 -18.76
C SER A 137 21.71 38.93 -19.42
N ALA A 138 21.10 40.12 -19.63
CA ALA A 138 19.86 40.25 -20.39
C ALA A 138 20.17 40.22 -21.89
N GLY A 139 19.88 39.10 -22.56
CA GLY A 139 19.94 38.97 -24.01
C GLY A 139 21.04 38.08 -24.58
N ASP A 140 21.78 37.38 -23.73
CA ASP A 140 22.77 36.40 -24.20
C ASP A 140 22.10 35.16 -24.81
N GLU A 141 22.71 34.65 -25.89
CA GLU A 141 22.33 33.35 -26.46
C GLU A 141 22.68 32.21 -25.50
N PRO A 142 21.90 31.15 -25.48
CA PRO A 142 22.24 29.96 -24.69
C PRO A 142 23.58 29.37 -25.15
N GLU A 143 24.42 28.99 -24.19
CA GLU A 143 25.69 28.29 -24.45
C GLU A 143 25.55 26.80 -24.12
N PRO A 144 26.13 25.90 -24.92
CA PRO A 144 26.10 24.48 -24.66
C PRO A 144 27.01 24.15 -23.45
N VAL A 145 26.39 23.57 -22.41
CA VAL A 145 27.11 23.09 -21.23
C VAL A 145 26.92 21.60 -21.09
N GLN A 146 28.04 20.90 -20.90
CA GLN A 146 28.00 19.46 -20.62
C GLN A 146 27.59 19.21 -19.16
N THR A 147 26.46 18.56 -18.99
CA THR A 147 25.94 18.14 -17.68
C THR A 147 25.98 16.60 -17.58
N GLY A 148 25.94 16.09 -16.34
CA GLY A 148 25.90 14.63 -16.07
C GLY A 148 24.48 14.22 -15.70
N ALA A 149 23.85 13.35 -16.49
CA ALA A 149 22.66 12.64 -16.07
C ALA A 149 23.01 11.30 -15.41
N LEU A 150 22.30 10.93 -14.34
CA LEU A 150 22.59 9.72 -13.57
C LEU A 150 22.31 8.46 -14.40
N THR A 151 23.21 7.49 -14.39
CA THR A 151 23.05 6.22 -15.11
C THR A 151 22.17 5.27 -14.28
N LEU A 152 20.85 5.44 -14.38
CA LEU A 152 19.89 4.61 -13.70
C LEU A 152 19.55 3.34 -14.51
N ARG A 153 19.39 2.21 -13.82
CA ARG A 153 19.04 0.92 -14.44
C ARG A 153 18.05 0.16 -13.58
N LEU A 154 17.13 -0.58 -14.24
CA LEU A 154 16.32 -1.59 -13.59
C LEU A 154 17.06 -2.94 -13.68
N LEU A 155 17.26 -3.59 -12.53
CA LEU A 155 17.97 -4.86 -12.44
C LEU A 155 17.19 -5.84 -11.54
N PRO A 156 17.23 -7.15 -11.82
CA PRO A 156 16.87 -8.16 -10.82
C PRO A 156 17.78 -8.06 -9.60
N ALA A 157 17.25 -8.17 -8.39
CA ALA A 157 18.05 -8.06 -7.16
C ALA A 157 19.20 -9.08 -7.08
N ARG A 158 19.05 -10.24 -7.71
CA ARG A 158 20.12 -11.26 -7.81
C ARG A 158 21.36 -10.81 -8.61
N GLU A 159 21.23 -9.79 -9.45
CA GLU A 159 22.32 -9.22 -10.24
C GLU A 159 23.00 -8.04 -9.53
N LEU A 160 22.45 -7.64 -8.38
CA LEU A 160 23.00 -6.54 -7.59
C LEU A 160 24.31 -6.97 -6.90
N ASN A 161 25.27 -6.08 -6.93
CA ASN A 161 26.53 -6.22 -6.21
C ASN A 161 26.86 -4.91 -5.46
N ASP A 162 27.98 -4.88 -4.78
CA ASP A 162 28.45 -3.74 -3.97
C ASP A 162 28.86 -2.49 -4.78
N ALA A 163 28.79 -2.57 -6.12
CA ALA A 163 29.06 -1.43 -6.99
C ALA A 163 27.84 -0.52 -7.18
N TYR A 164 26.67 -0.88 -6.67
CA TYR A 164 25.44 -0.13 -6.86
C TYR A 164 24.82 0.36 -5.56
N ALA A 165 24.29 1.58 -5.61
CA ALA A 165 23.25 2.04 -4.68
C ALA A 165 21.89 1.72 -5.31
N ALA A 166 21.01 1.02 -4.56
CA ALA A 166 19.77 0.51 -5.13
C ALA A 166 18.57 0.64 -4.22
N LEU A 167 17.39 0.83 -4.83
CA LEU A 167 16.08 0.84 -4.19
C LEU A 167 15.21 -0.28 -4.76
N GLY A 168 14.55 -1.05 -3.92
CA GLY A 168 13.55 -2.02 -4.33
C GLY A 168 12.34 -1.32 -4.96
N VAL A 169 12.01 -1.69 -6.20
CA VAL A 169 10.90 -1.11 -6.97
C VAL A 169 9.65 -1.95 -6.86
N ALA A 170 9.76 -3.23 -7.17
CA ALA A 170 8.66 -4.18 -7.18
C ALA A 170 9.14 -5.60 -6.93
N ARG A 171 8.29 -6.43 -6.32
CA ARG A 171 8.50 -7.87 -6.22
C ARG A 171 7.66 -8.60 -7.25
N ILE A 172 8.26 -9.48 -8.02
CA ILE A 172 7.59 -10.28 -9.05
C ILE A 172 6.96 -11.48 -8.37
N ALA A 173 5.62 -11.60 -8.38
CA ALA A 173 4.95 -12.79 -7.90
C ALA A 173 5.11 -13.93 -8.91
N GLU A 174 4.81 -13.67 -10.19
CA GLU A 174 4.97 -14.62 -11.28
C GLU A 174 4.93 -13.92 -12.65
N ARG A 175 5.46 -14.61 -13.67
CA ARG A 175 5.21 -14.31 -15.09
C ARG A 175 4.30 -15.40 -15.64
N ARG A 176 3.12 -15.04 -16.09
CA ARG A 176 2.12 -15.99 -16.62
C ARG A 176 2.51 -16.51 -18.03
N ALA A 177 1.83 -17.57 -18.47
CA ALA A 177 2.05 -18.17 -19.80
C ALA A 177 1.73 -17.20 -20.95
N ASP A 178 0.81 -16.25 -20.73
CA ASP A 178 0.47 -15.17 -21.66
C ASP A 178 1.46 -13.99 -21.61
N GLN A 179 2.59 -14.14 -20.96
CA GLN A 179 3.65 -13.15 -20.72
C GLN A 179 3.31 -12.07 -19.69
N GLN A 180 2.08 -11.99 -19.18
CA GLN A 180 1.71 -10.98 -18.18
C GLN A 180 2.53 -11.15 -16.90
N LEU A 181 3.10 -10.04 -16.41
CA LEU A 181 3.73 -9.96 -15.11
C LEU A 181 2.70 -9.70 -14.02
N VAL A 182 2.75 -10.51 -12.98
CA VAL A 182 1.98 -10.31 -11.75
C VAL A 182 2.94 -9.82 -10.67
N LEU A 183 2.70 -8.62 -10.15
CA LEU A 183 3.45 -8.05 -9.04
C LEU A 183 2.87 -8.51 -7.70
N ASP A 184 3.73 -8.71 -6.71
CA ASP A 184 3.32 -8.89 -5.31
C ASP A 184 2.76 -7.56 -4.77
N ARG A 185 1.45 -7.44 -4.73
CA ARG A 185 0.74 -6.25 -4.26
C ARG A 185 0.98 -5.92 -2.79
N SER A 186 1.54 -6.86 -2.02
CA SER A 186 1.85 -6.64 -0.62
C SER A 186 3.24 -6.02 -0.41
N TYR A 187 4.08 -5.98 -1.45
CA TYR A 187 5.37 -5.33 -1.38
C TYR A 187 5.22 -3.80 -1.29
N ILE A 188 5.95 -3.19 -0.38
CA ILE A 188 5.96 -1.73 -0.18
C ILE A 188 7.41 -1.27 -0.39
N PRO A 189 7.69 -0.47 -1.45
CA PRO A 189 9.01 0.06 -1.70
C PRO A 189 9.50 0.97 -0.55
N PRO A 190 10.82 1.03 -0.27
CA PRO A 190 11.38 2.05 0.61
C PRO A 190 10.99 3.45 0.14
N GLN A 191 10.43 4.27 1.02
CA GLN A 191 9.89 5.57 0.65
C GLN A 191 9.99 6.57 1.79
N THR A 192 10.20 7.84 1.47
CA THR A 192 10.29 8.93 2.44
C THR A 192 8.94 9.57 2.76
N ARG A 193 7.91 9.24 1.98
CA ARG A 193 6.53 9.72 2.10
C ARG A 193 5.55 8.56 1.97
N ILE A 194 4.48 8.57 2.76
CA ILE A 194 3.49 7.47 2.75
C ILE A 194 2.67 7.37 1.45
N ASP A 195 2.65 8.42 0.63
CA ASP A 195 1.92 8.45 -0.64
C ASP A 195 2.77 8.06 -1.87
N ALA A 196 4.07 7.88 -1.70
CA ALA A 196 4.98 7.64 -2.82
C ALA A 196 4.57 6.43 -3.69
N SER A 197 4.01 5.38 -3.09
CA SER A 197 3.51 4.18 -3.77
C SER A 197 2.01 3.90 -3.52
N GLY A 198 1.33 4.76 -2.77
CA GLY A 198 -0.09 4.62 -2.46
C GLY A 198 -0.45 3.60 -1.37
N HIS A 199 0.38 2.62 -1.07
CA HIS A 199 0.07 1.55 -0.10
C HIS A 199 -0.12 2.07 1.33
N LEU A 200 0.82 2.89 1.82
CA LEU A 200 0.78 3.40 3.20
C LEU A 200 -0.28 4.49 3.38
N SER A 201 -0.56 5.29 2.36
CA SER A 201 -1.65 6.28 2.41
C SER A 201 -3.02 5.62 2.45
N ALA A 202 -3.21 4.52 1.69
CA ALA A 202 -4.43 3.71 1.78
C ALA A 202 -4.57 3.08 3.19
N MET A 203 -3.47 2.60 3.78
CA MET A 203 -3.45 2.07 5.14
C MET A 203 -3.81 3.14 6.18
N ALA A 204 -3.25 4.35 6.08
CA ALA A 204 -3.56 5.47 6.96
C ALA A 204 -5.06 5.86 6.89
N SER A 205 -5.61 5.89 5.68
CA SER A 205 -7.04 6.14 5.44
C SER A 205 -7.93 5.06 6.04
N LEU A 206 -7.54 3.79 5.90
CA LEU A 206 -8.25 2.67 6.50
C LEU A 206 -8.26 2.77 8.03
N LEU A 207 -7.08 3.01 8.65
CA LEU A 207 -6.96 3.13 10.11
C LEU A 207 -7.76 4.32 10.63
N HIS A 208 -7.74 5.47 9.96
CA HIS A 208 -8.60 6.60 10.31
C HIS A 208 -10.09 6.22 10.30
N GLY A 209 -10.54 5.51 9.24
CA GLY A 209 -11.93 5.02 9.16
C GLY A 209 -12.31 4.11 10.32
N LEU A 210 -11.45 3.14 10.66
CA LEU A 210 -11.67 2.20 11.78
C LEU A 210 -11.71 2.91 13.14
N VAL A 211 -10.75 3.79 13.40
CA VAL A 211 -10.67 4.57 14.66
C VAL A 211 -11.93 5.41 14.83
N ARG A 212 -12.32 6.16 13.78
CA ARG A 212 -13.48 7.03 13.81
C ARG A 212 -14.79 6.25 14.00
N GLN A 213 -14.96 5.15 13.28
CA GLN A 213 -16.13 4.28 13.42
C GLN A 213 -16.23 3.75 14.86
N ARG A 214 -15.12 3.29 15.42
CA ARG A 214 -15.07 2.78 16.80
C ARG A 214 -15.40 3.86 17.82
N ALA A 215 -14.82 5.06 17.68
CA ALA A 215 -15.11 6.20 18.55
C ALA A 215 -16.60 6.59 18.51
N GLN A 216 -17.21 6.63 17.32
CA GLN A 216 -18.64 6.92 17.17
C GLN A 216 -19.54 5.88 17.85
N LEU A 217 -19.21 4.60 17.74
CA LEU A 217 -19.94 3.51 18.42
C LEU A 217 -19.90 3.66 19.93
N LEU A 218 -18.70 3.91 20.50
CA LEU A 218 -18.56 4.11 21.94
C LEU A 218 -19.30 5.36 22.42
N SER A 219 -19.15 6.48 21.71
CA SER A 219 -19.81 7.74 22.03
C SER A 219 -21.34 7.61 22.04
N SER A 220 -21.92 6.86 21.09
CA SER A 220 -23.38 6.67 21.03
C SER A 220 -23.93 5.82 22.18
N ARG A 221 -23.13 4.97 22.79
CA ARG A 221 -23.52 4.10 23.93
C ARG A 221 -23.45 4.82 25.27
N MET A 222 -22.53 5.75 25.44
CA MET A 222 -22.27 6.43 26.72
C MET A 222 -23.45 7.28 27.21
N GLY A 223 -24.41 7.65 26.35
CA GLY A 223 -25.62 8.36 26.73
C GLY A 223 -26.79 7.48 27.21
N GLN A 224 -26.64 6.15 27.22
CA GLN A 224 -27.75 5.21 27.43
C GLN A 224 -27.56 4.27 28.64
N LEU A 225 -26.41 4.27 29.30
CA LEU A 225 -26.07 3.28 30.33
C LEU A 225 -25.85 3.95 31.70
N GLY A 226 -26.35 3.31 32.76
CA GLY A 226 -26.16 3.72 34.13
C GLY A 226 -24.83 3.23 34.70
N ASN A 227 -24.39 3.88 35.77
CA ASN A 227 -23.10 3.79 36.49
C ASN A 227 -22.54 2.38 36.67
N GLY A 228 -21.54 1.97 35.88
CA GLY A 228 -20.86 0.68 36.03
C GLY A 228 -19.38 0.71 35.59
N VAL A 229 -18.60 -0.27 36.09
CA VAL A 229 -17.15 -0.43 35.76
C VAL A 229 -16.91 -0.59 34.23
N SER A 230 -17.88 -1.15 33.52
CA SER A 230 -17.85 -1.26 32.05
C SER A 230 -17.85 0.10 31.36
N GLU A 231 -18.57 1.07 31.94
CA GLU A 231 -18.67 2.45 31.41
C GLU A 231 -17.35 3.21 31.51
N LEU A 232 -16.57 2.97 32.58
CA LEU A 232 -15.25 3.56 32.76
C LEU A 232 -14.26 3.02 31.72
N ALA A 233 -14.31 1.72 31.43
CA ALA A 233 -13.46 1.12 30.39
C ALA A 233 -13.80 1.66 28.98
N ASP A 234 -15.10 1.78 28.65
CA ASP A 234 -15.57 2.36 27.40
C ASP A 234 -15.19 3.84 27.28
N PHE A 235 -15.25 4.60 28.39
CA PHE A 235 -14.80 5.99 28.43
C PHE A 235 -13.31 6.15 28.16
N LEU A 236 -12.47 5.36 28.83
CA LEU A 236 -11.02 5.39 28.64
C LEU A 236 -10.63 4.94 27.22
N MET A 237 -11.33 3.93 26.67
CA MET A 237 -11.13 3.52 25.28
C MET A 237 -11.53 4.64 24.32
N LEU A 238 -12.67 5.30 24.54
CA LEU A 238 -13.08 6.45 23.74
C LEU A 238 -12.07 7.59 23.82
N GLN A 239 -11.47 7.85 24.99
CA GLN A 239 -10.40 8.83 25.15
C GLN A 239 -9.18 8.49 24.30
N ALA A 240 -8.73 7.21 24.29
CA ALA A 240 -7.62 6.75 23.46
C ALA A 240 -7.91 6.94 21.95
N LEU A 241 -9.13 6.56 21.53
CA LEU A 241 -9.56 6.73 20.14
C LEU A 241 -9.69 8.20 19.72
N ASN A 242 -10.20 9.07 20.58
CA ASN A 242 -10.31 10.51 20.33
C ASN A 242 -8.93 11.17 20.23
N ARG A 243 -7.90 10.62 20.89
CA ARG A 243 -6.51 11.05 20.73
C ARG A 243 -5.93 10.59 19.38
N ALA A 244 -6.27 9.38 18.94
CA ALA A 244 -5.80 8.80 17.69
C ALA A 244 -6.49 9.39 16.45
N ASP A 245 -7.80 9.68 16.50
CA ASP A 245 -8.60 10.15 15.36
C ASP A 245 -7.99 11.36 14.63
N PRO A 246 -7.61 12.47 15.28
CA PRO A 246 -7.01 13.61 14.60
C PRO A 246 -5.63 13.30 14.01
N LEU A 247 -4.83 12.40 14.61
CA LEU A 247 -3.54 11.99 14.09
C LEU A 247 -3.70 11.19 12.79
N PHE A 248 -4.53 10.15 12.81
CA PHE A 248 -4.77 9.34 11.60
C PHE A 248 -5.52 10.12 10.52
N ARG A 249 -6.39 11.06 10.89
CA ARG A 249 -6.98 12.01 9.94
C ARG A 249 -5.90 12.87 9.27
N GLN A 250 -4.91 13.35 10.04
CA GLN A 250 -3.79 14.11 9.52
C GLN A 250 -2.96 13.27 8.55
N HIS A 251 -2.64 12.01 8.90
CA HIS A 251 -1.90 11.10 8.01
C HIS A 251 -2.67 10.81 6.72
N ALA A 252 -3.98 10.63 6.79
CA ALA A 252 -4.82 10.41 5.61
C ALA A 252 -4.94 11.65 4.71
N ALA A 253 -4.91 12.86 5.30
CA ALA A 253 -5.08 14.13 4.57
C ALA A 253 -3.75 14.75 4.10
N SER A 254 -2.64 14.46 4.80
CA SER A 254 -1.32 15.02 4.51
C SER A 254 -0.34 13.91 4.14
N PRO A 255 -0.14 13.64 2.85
CA PRO A 255 0.63 12.49 2.38
C PRO A 255 2.15 12.63 2.58
N HIS A 256 2.64 13.77 3.06
CA HIS A 256 4.08 14.05 3.23
C HIS A 256 4.68 13.46 4.52
N VAL A 257 3.93 12.63 5.22
CA VAL A 257 4.38 11.99 6.46
C VAL A 257 5.39 10.88 6.12
N HIS A 258 6.49 10.81 6.90
CA HIS A 258 7.46 9.74 6.78
C HIS A 258 6.88 8.42 7.31
N PRO A 259 7.14 7.25 6.68
CA PRO A 259 6.63 5.95 7.13
C PRO A 259 6.93 5.62 8.59
N GLU A 260 8.12 5.97 9.10
CA GLU A 260 8.49 5.74 10.49
C GLU A 260 7.55 6.46 11.48
N THR A 261 7.10 7.68 11.13
CA THR A 261 6.13 8.42 11.94
C THR A 261 4.80 7.69 11.99
N LEU A 262 4.28 7.26 10.83
CA LEU A 262 3.05 6.47 10.77
C LEU A 262 3.19 5.15 11.55
N HIS A 263 4.32 4.46 11.43
CA HIS A 263 4.58 3.22 12.17
C HIS A 263 4.56 3.44 13.68
N ARG A 264 5.22 4.49 14.18
CA ARG A 264 5.25 4.85 15.60
C ARG A 264 3.85 5.15 16.14
N ASP A 265 3.04 5.89 15.37
CA ASP A 265 1.66 6.21 15.77
C ASP A 265 0.76 4.96 15.75
N CYS A 266 1.01 4.02 14.82
CA CYS A 266 0.38 2.69 14.82
C CYS A 266 0.77 1.87 16.07
N LEU A 267 2.05 1.85 16.45
CA LEU A 267 2.51 1.18 17.67
C LEU A 267 1.85 1.77 18.93
N GLN A 268 1.76 3.09 19.01
CA GLN A 268 1.11 3.76 20.13
C GLN A 268 -0.37 3.37 20.22
N LEU A 269 -1.10 3.41 19.09
CA LEU A 269 -2.51 2.99 19.05
C LEU A 269 -2.68 1.52 19.46
N ALA A 270 -1.80 0.63 18.98
CA ALA A 270 -1.85 -0.79 19.31
C ALA A 270 -1.60 -1.02 20.81
N GLY A 271 -0.64 -0.31 21.42
CA GLY A 271 -0.38 -0.35 22.85
C GLY A 271 -1.56 0.16 23.68
N ASP A 272 -2.16 1.28 23.28
CA ASP A 272 -3.36 1.83 23.95
C ASP A 272 -4.53 0.83 23.88
N MET A 273 -4.79 0.26 22.71
CA MET A 273 -5.89 -0.68 22.49
C MET A 273 -5.69 -2.02 23.20
N ALA A 274 -4.45 -2.50 23.34
CA ALA A 274 -4.15 -3.76 24.00
C ALA A 274 -4.70 -3.82 25.44
N THR A 275 -4.70 -2.71 26.17
CA THR A 275 -5.25 -2.60 27.53
C THR A 275 -6.71 -3.02 27.59
N PHE A 276 -7.48 -2.81 26.52
CA PHE A 276 -8.93 -3.04 26.49
C PHE A 276 -9.30 -4.35 25.80
N VAL A 277 -8.48 -4.83 24.88
CA VAL A 277 -8.85 -5.91 23.94
C VAL A 277 -8.03 -7.17 24.13
N SER A 278 -6.78 -7.07 24.63
CA SER A 278 -5.93 -8.23 24.89
C SER A 278 -6.37 -8.94 26.18
N ASP A 279 -6.37 -10.29 26.19
CA ASP A 279 -6.67 -11.10 27.39
C ASP A 279 -5.68 -10.81 28.52
N THR A 280 -4.42 -10.57 28.20
CA THR A 280 -3.37 -10.22 29.16
C THR A 280 -3.37 -8.75 29.55
N ARG A 281 -4.10 -7.90 28.81
CA ARG A 281 -4.07 -6.42 28.91
C ARG A 281 -2.70 -5.81 28.65
N LEU A 282 -1.82 -6.57 28.03
CA LEU A 282 -0.47 -6.14 27.65
C LEU A 282 -0.38 -6.05 26.12
N ALA A 283 0.46 -5.13 25.65
CA ALA A 283 0.81 -5.04 24.24
C ALA A 283 1.59 -6.27 23.80
N SER A 284 1.33 -6.76 22.60
CA SER A 284 2.12 -7.80 21.96
C SER A 284 3.50 -7.26 21.55
N GLU A 285 4.44 -8.16 21.27
CA GLU A 285 5.69 -7.77 20.59
C GLU A 285 5.40 -7.50 19.13
N TYR A 286 5.60 -6.25 18.71
CA TYR A 286 5.44 -5.81 17.33
C TYR A 286 6.79 -5.76 16.61
N PRO A 287 6.84 -5.96 15.28
CA PRO A 287 8.05 -5.78 14.51
C PRO A 287 8.64 -4.38 14.68
N LEU A 288 9.96 -4.32 14.82
CA LEU A 288 10.67 -3.05 14.76
C LEU A 288 10.57 -2.45 13.36
N TYR A 289 10.61 -1.13 13.29
CA TYR A 289 10.63 -0.43 12.01
C TYR A 289 11.90 -0.77 11.23
N ARG A 290 11.71 -1.21 9.99
CA ARG A 290 12.78 -1.46 9.02
C ARG A 290 12.43 -0.73 7.73
N HIS A 291 13.26 0.24 7.40
CA HIS A 291 13.01 1.10 6.24
C HIS A 291 13.18 0.35 4.91
N ASP A 292 13.99 -0.68 4.89
CA ASP A 292 14.21 -1.61 3.77
C ASP A 292 13.15 -2.71 3.66
N ASP A 293 12.31 -2.90 4.71
CA ASP A 293 11.24 -3.88 4.75
C ASP A 293 9.97 -3.28 5.39
N LEU A 294 9.34 -2.37 4.66
CA LEU A 294 8.12 -1.71 5.14
C LEU A 294 6.95 -2.68 5.25
N ARG A 295 6.89 -3.70 4.38
CA ARG A 295 5.88 -4.76 4.51
C ARG A 295 6.00 -5.50 5.84
N GLY A 296 7.19 -5.98 6.18
CA GLY A 296 7.44 -6.69 7.44
C GLY A 296 7.15 -5.82 8.66
N SER A 297 7.42 -4.52 8.56
CA SER A 297 7.14 -3.55 9.63
C SER A 297 5.65 -3.30 9.83
N PHE A 298 4.88 -3.16 8.75
CA PHE A 298 3.49 -2.69 8.83
C PHE A 298 2.43 -3.79 8.79
N ALA A 299 2.64 -4.88 8.04
CA ALA A 299 1.57 -5.87 7.82
C ALA A 299 1.08 -6.53 9.13
N PRO A 300 1.95 -7.03 10.03
CA PRO A 300 1.50 -7.63 11.28
C PRO A 300 0.81 -6.62 12.20
N LEU A 301 1.32 -5.39 12.24
CA LEU A 301 0.77 -4.32 13.06
C LEU A 301 -0.61 -3.87 12.56
N LEU A 302 -0.79 -3.78 11.25
CA LEU A 302 -2.07 -3.44 10.63
C LEU A 302 -3.12 -4.52 10.88
N GLU A 303 -2.75 -5.79 10.74
CA GLU A 303 -3.64 -6.93 11.01
C GLU A 303 -4.13 -6.90 12.46
N GLU A 304 -3.22 -6.70 13.41
CA GLU A 304 -3.55 -6.61 14.81
C GLU A 304 -4.43 -5.39 15.14
N LEU A 305 -4.13 -4.22 14.58
CA LEU A 305 -4.97 -3.02 14.74
C LEU A 305 -6.37 -3.22 14.17
N ARG A 306 -6.49 -3.86 13.00
CA ARG A 306 -7.81 -4.24 12.44
C ARG A 306 -8.58 -5.13 13.41
N ARG A 307 -7.95 -6.17 13.93
CA ARG A 307 -8.53 -7.07 14.91
C ARG A 307 -9.00 -6.32 16.15
N MET A 308 -8.13 -5.51 16.76
CA MET A 308 -8.42 -4.77 17.98
C MET A 308 -9.55 -3.76 17.82
N LEU A 309 -9.57 -3.04 16.70
CA LEU A 309 -10.61 -2.04 16.43
C LEU A 309 -11.96 -2.68 16.05
N SER A 310 -11.98 -3.94 15.60
CA SER A 310 -13.18 -4.68 15.18
C SER A 310 -13.82 -5.52 16.28
N VAL A 311 -13.10 -5.90 17.32
CA VAL A 311 -13.51 -6.89 18.35
C VAL A 311 -14.90 -6.66 18.94
N VAL A 312 -15.35 -5.41 19.10
CA VAL A 312 -16.71 -5.14 19.66
C VAL A 312 -17.81 -5.32 18.61
N LEU A 313 -17.45 -5.23 17.35
CA LEU A 313 -18.41 -5.45 16.26
C LEU A 313 -18.74 -6.94 16.13
N GLU A 314 -17.76 -7.81 16.38
CA GLU A 314 -17.95 -9.28 16.35
C GLU A 314 -18.97 -9.79 17.37
N ARG A 315 -19.18 -9.09 18.50
CA ARG A 315 -20.23 -9.48 19.48
C ARG A 315 -21.66 -9.35 18.95
N ASN A 316 -21.88 -8.43 18.03
CA ASN A 316 -23.18 -8.18 17.43
C ASN A 316 -23.28 -8.62 15.97
N ALA A 317 -22.18 -8.99 15.34
CA ALA A 317 -22.11 -9.50 13.97
C ALA A 317 -21.23 -10.75 13.93
N LEU A 318 -21.74 -11.79 13.31
CA LEU A 318 -21.03 -13.07 13.09
C LEU A 318 -20.68 -13.18 11.61
N GLN A 319 -19.41 -13.31 11.30
CA GLN A 319 -18.98 -13.68 9.95
C GLN A 319 -19.26 -15.15 9.71
N ILE A 320 -19.81 -15.46 8.55
CA ILE A 320 -20.12 -16.82 8.13
C ILE A 320 -19.25 -17.15 6.94
N ASP A 321 -18.45 -18.20 7.05
CA ASP A 321 -17.51 -18.60 6.02
C ASP A 321 -18.20 -19.00 4.72
N LEU A 322 -17.77 -18.39 3.61
CA LEU A 322 -18.18 -18.71 2.26
C LEU A 322 -17.17 -19.68 1.64
N THR A 323 -17.52 -20.94 1.54
CA THR A 323 -16.70 -21.97 0.89
C THR A 323 -16.96 -21.98 -0.60
N GLU A 324 -15.92 -21.75 -1.40
CA GLU A 324 -16.01 -21.82 -2.86
C GLU A 324 -16.17 -23.25 -3.33
N ARG A 325 -17.11 -23.45 -4.26
CA ARG A 325 -17.40 -24.72 -4.93
C ARG A 325 -17.17 -24.57 -6.44
N THR A 326 -17.45 -25.60 -7.18
CA THR A 326 -17.34 -25.58 -8.65
C THR A 326 -18.38 -24.64 -9.30
N HIS A 327 -18.04 -24.07 -10.46
CA HIS A 327 -18.92 -23.25 -11.31
C HIS A 327 -19.42 -21.95 -10.66
N GLY A 328 -18.55 -21.25 -9.91
CA GLY A 328 -18.89 -19.94 -9.33
C GLY A 328 -19.92 -19.99 -8.20
N VAL A 329 -20.20 -21.17 -7.65
CA VAL A 329 -21.08 -21.34 -6.49
C VAL A 329 -20.24 -21.25 -5.22
N ARG A 330 -20.70 -20.46 -4.25
CA ARG A 330 -20.18 -20.43 -2.88
C ARG A 330 -21.27 -20.89 -1.92
N THR A 331 -20.89 -21.69 -0.93
CA THR A 331 -21.82 -22.22 0.08
C THR A 331 -21.42 -21.76 1.47
N ALA A 332 -22.42 -21.45 2.29
CA ALA A 332 -22.26 -21.11 3.69
C ALA A 332 -23.19 -21.96 4.55
N VAL A 333 -22.69 -22.47 5.66
CA VAL A 333 -23.49 -23.13 6.68
C VAL A 333 -23.68 -22.16 7.84
N VAL A 334 -24.93 -21.85 8.14
CA VAL A 334 -25.25 -20.97 9.28
C VAL A 334 -25.14 -21.82 10.57
N PRO A 335 -24.22 -21.49 11.48
CA PRO A 335 -23.91 -22.35 12.62
C PRO A 335 -25.05 -22.45 13.66
N ASP A 336 -25.97 -21.48 13.64
CA ASP A 336 -27.07 -21.38 14.61
C ASP A 336 -28.36 -21.03 13.87
N ALA A 337 -29.34 -21.92 13.95
CA ALA A 337 -30.66 -21.73 13.32
C ALA A 337 -31.43 -20.49 13.85
N ASP A 338 -31.17 -20.07 15.07
CA ASP A 338 -31.80 -18.87 15.64
C ASP A 338 -31.31 -17.59 14.97
N LEU A 339 -30.11 -17.60 14.40
CA LEU A 339 -29.61 -16.46 13.60
C LEU A 339 -30.49 -16.22 12.35
N LEU A 340 -30.93 -17.29 11.67
CA LEU A 340 -31.80 -17.16 10.50
C LEU A 340 -33.14 -16.50 10.83
N ARG A 341 -33.60 -16.64 12.08
CA ARG A 341 -34.87 -16.06 12.54
C ARG A 341 -34.74 -14.64 13.10
N SER A 342 -33.65 -14.35 13.79
CA SER A 342 -33.49 -13.12 14.58
C SER A 342 -32.47 -12.12 13.97
N ALA A 343 -31.46 -12.58 13.22
CA ALA A 343 -30.41 -11.71 12.70
C ALA A 343 -30.74 -11.15 11.32
N SER A 344 -30.23 -9.97 11.00
CA SER A 344 -30.17 -9.45 9.63
C SER A 344 -28.93 -9.99 8.93
N PHE A 345 -29.07 -10.39 7.67
CA PHE A 345 -27.97 -10.93 6.88
C PHE A 345 -27.49 -9.89 5.86
N VAL A 346 -26.17 -9.70 5.79
CA VAL A 346 -25.53 -8.74 4.89
C VAL A 346 -24.37 -9.42 4.16
N ILE A 347 -24.31 -9.22 2.85
CA ILE A 347 -23.15 -9.56 2.03
C ILE A 347 -22.35 -8.29 1.79
N ALA A 348 -21.07 -8.31 2.14
CA ALA A 348 -20.08 -7.31 1.79
C ALA A 348 -19.33 -7.78 0.52
N VAL A 349 -19.23 -6.91 -0.47
CA VAL A 349 -18.72 -7.21 -1.82
C VAL A 349 -17.68 -6.20 -2.20
N ASN A 350 -16.50 -6.66 -2.60
CA ASN A 350 -15.46 -5.85 -3.23
C ASN A 350 -15.10 -6.46 -4.59
N ALA A 351 -14.94 -5.62 -5.61
CA ALA A 351 -14.46 -6.02 -6.93
C ALA A 351 -13.81 -4.83 -7.65
N GLN A 352 -12.97 -5.10 -8.62
CA GLN A 352 -12.27 -4.09 -9.43
C GLN A 352 -13.20 -3.51 -10.53
N VAL A 353 -14.36 -3.01 -10.11
CA VAL A 353 -15.33 -2.33 -10.97
C VAL A 353 -15.81 -1.05 -10.31
N ALA A 354 -16.34 -0.10 -11.09
CA ALA A 354 -16.84 1.16 -10.55
C ALA A 354 -17.97 0.91 -9.54
N ALA A 355 -17.97 1.63 -8.41
CA ALA A 355 -18.89 1.48 -7.29
C ALA A 355 -20.38 1.43 -7.71
N GLU A 356 -20.78 2.33 -8.60
CA GLU A 356 -22.15 2.40 -9.08
C GLU A 356 -22.53 1.19 -9.94
N GLN A 357 -21.61 0.71 -10.76
CA GLN A 357 -21.80 -0.51 -11.55
C GLN A 357 -21.90 -1.75 -10.66
N LEU A 358 -21.11 -1.83 -9.59
CA LEU A 358 -21.17 -2.93 -8.63
C LEU A 358 -22.53 -2.97 -7.94
N ARG A 359 -23.03 -1.82 -7.49
CA ARG A 359 -24.34 -1.70 -6.83
C ARG A 359 -25.51 -2.14 -7.70
N GLN A 360 -25.46 -1.85 -9.01
CA GLN A 360 -26.52 -2.19 -9.94
C GLN A 360 -26.39 -3.61 -10.48
N ARG A 361 -25.18 -4.02 -10.85
CA ARG A 361 -24.97 -5.30 -11.55
C ARG A 361 -24.89 -6.49 -10.60
N PHE A 362 -24.32 -6.35 -9.41
CA PHE A 362 -24.13 -7.48 -8.50
C PHE A 362 -25.45 -8.13 -8.07
N PRO A 363 -26.51 -7.38 -7.64
CA PRO A 363 -27.79 -7.99 -7.34
C PRO A 363 -28.46 -8.67 -8.54
N ALA A 364 -28.31 -8.11 -9.73
CA ALA A 364 -28.91 -8.65 -10.95
C ALA A 364 -28.22 -9.92 -11.47
N GLN A 365 -26.92 -10.03 -11.22
CA GLN A 365 -26.07 -11.15 -11.70
C GLN A 365 -25.77 -12.18 -10.61
N SER A 366 -26.37 -12.06 -9.42
CA SER A 366 -26.21 -12.99 -8.32
C SER A 366 -27.52 -13.73 -8.05
N LYS A 367 -27.40 -15.00 -7.67
CA LYS A 367 -28.53 -15.83 -7.23
C LYS A 367 -28.23 -16.37 -5.84
N LEU A 368 -29.11 -16.10 -4.89
CA LEU A 368 -29.01 -16.62 -3.52
C LEU A 368 -30.22 -17.49 -3.19
N GLY A 369 -29.98 -18.53 -2.42
CA GLY A 369 -31.03 -19.41 -1.93
C GLY A 369 -30.50 -20.57 -1.12
N PRO A 370 -31.37 -21.50 -0.68
CA PRO A 370 -30.95 -22.75 -0.07
C PRO A 370 -30.06 -23.57 -1.01
N VAL A 371 -29.06 -24.26 -0.46
CA VAL A 371 -28.10 -25.07 -1.24
C VAL A 371 -28.81 -26.04 -2.18
N ASP A 372 -29.90 -26.66 -1.73
CA ASP A 372 -30.69 -27.63 -2.51
C ASP A 372 -31.43 -27.03 -3.71
N ARG A 373 -31.65 -25.69 -3.68
CA ARG A 373 -32.42 -24.98 -4.72
C ARG A 373 -31.53 -24.17 -5.68
N ILE A 374 -30.26 -24.01 -5.38
CA ILE A 374 -29.41 -23.08 -6.16
C ILE A 374 -29.31 -23.49 -7.64
N ARG A 375 -29.27 -24.80 -7.95
CA ARG A 375 -29.24 -25.31 -9.32
C ARG A 375 -30.49 -24.94 -10.10
N ASP A 376 -31.68 -25.07 -9.48
CA ASP A 376 -32.94 -24.70 -10.12
C ASP A 376 -33.00 -23.18 -10.34
N LEU A 377 -32.55 -22.38 -9.36
CA LEU A 377 -32.55 -20.93 -9.46
C LEU A 377 -31.65 -20.43 -10.60
N VAL A 378 -30.53 -21.09 -10.84
CA VAL A 378 -29.60 -20.78 -11.93
C VAL A 378 -30.12 -21.27 -13.27
N ASN A 379 -30.45 -22.55 -13.38
CA ASN A 379 -30.82 -23.17 -14.66
C ASN A 379 -32.15 -22.65 -15.23
N LEU A 380 -33.12 -22.39 -14.38
CA LEU A 380 -34.45 -21.88 -14.76
C LEU A 380 -34.55 -20.37 -14.67
N GLN A 381 -33.45 -19.66 -14.38
CA GLN A 381 -33.38 -18.22 -14.19
C GLN A 381 -34.42 -17.64 -13.21
N LEU A 382 -34.78 -18.43 -12.19
CA LEU A 382 -35.74 -18.02 -11.18
C LEU A 382 -35.17 -16.91 -10.28
N PRO A 383 -36.03 -16.06 -9.70
CA PRO A 383 -35.60 -15.09 -8.71
C PRO A 383 -35.07 -15.81 -7.46
N GLY A 384 -33.91 -15.42 -6.98
CA GLY A 384 -33.37 -15.83 -5.70
C GLY A 384 -33.81 -14.96 -4.53
N ILE A 385 -33.23 -15.14 -3.36
CA ILE A 385 -33.36 -14.22 -2.23
C ILE A 385 -32.86 -12.84 -2.71
N GLY A 386 -33.67 -11.81 -2.53
CA GLY A 386 -33.37 -10.44 -2.96
C GLY A 386 -32.17 -9.85 -2.23
N LEU A 387 -31.38 -9.04 -2.94
CA LEU A 387 -30.29 -8.24 -2.39
C LEU A 387 -30.66 -6.76 -2.50
N ARG A 388 -30.67 -6.07 -1.37
CA ARG A 388 -30.90 -4.64 -1.29
C ARG A 388 -29.58 -3.91 -1.00
N ALA A 389 -29.14 -3.06 -1.91
CA ALA A 389 -27.95 -2.25 -1.69
C ALA A 389 -28.15 -1.30 -0.51
N LEU A 390 -27.18 -1.27 0.39
CA LEU A 390 -27.14 -0.35 1.52
C LEU A 390 -26.27 0.86 1.15
N PRO A 391 -26.77 2.10 1.39
CA PRO A 391 -26.01 3.31 1.05
C PRO A 391 -24.76 3.50 1.94
N VAL A 392 -24.79 2.94 3.15
CA VAL A 392 -23.72 3.02 4.16
C VAL A 392 -23.55 1.63 4.78
N ALA A 393 -22.30 1.31 5.12
CA ALA A 393 -21.98 0.08 5.86
C ALA A 393 -22.79 0.00 7.17
N PRO A 394 -23.41 -1.16 7.49
CA PRO A 394 -24.01 -1.36 8.81
C PRO A 394 -23.00 -1.11 9.92
N ARG A 395 -23.42 -0.42 10.97
CA ARG A 395 -22.54 -0.02 12.10
C ARG A 395 -21.90 -1.20 12.84
N GLN A 396 -22.51 -2.36 12.70
CA GLN A 396 -22.07 -3.60 13.35
C GLN A 396 -20.98 -4.34 12.58
N LEU A 397 -20.75 -4.00 11.31
CA LEU A 397 -19.74 -4.65 10.47
C LEU A 397 -18.40 -3.92 10.54
N PRO A 398 -17.26 -4.65 10.41
CA PRO A 398 -15.95 -4.03 10.25
C PRO A 398 -15.93 -3.11 9.01
N PHE A 399 -15.21 -2.00 9.13
CA PHE A 399 -15.01 -1.12 7.98
C PHE A 399 -13.98 -1.72 7.03
N HIS A 400 -14.42 -2.00 5.80
CA HIS A 400 -13.56 -2.45 4.70
C HIS A 400 -13.59 -1.40 3.58
N ALA A 401 -12.43 -0.78 3.32
CA ALA A 401 -12.32 0.18 2.22
C ALA A 401 -12.59 -0.53 0.87
N GLY A 402 -13.46 0.05 0.05
CA GLY A 402 -13.83 -0.50 -1.25
C GLY A 402 -14.96 -1.53 -1.24
N PHE A 403 -15.44 -1.97 -0.07
CA PHE A 403 -16.57 -2.88 0.01
C PHE A 403 -17.92 -2.16 -0.12
N HIS A 404 -18.86 -2.80 -0.80
CA HIS A 404 -20.27 -2.43 -0.91
C HIS A 404 -21.12 -3.47 -0.22
N TYR A 405 -22.18 -3.02 0.46
CA TYR A 405 -22.98 -3.85 1.35
C TYR A 405 -24.37 -4.05 0.79
N PHE A 406 -24.86 -5.29 0.87
CA PHE A 406 -26.17 -5.69 0.40
C PHE A 406 -26.88 -6.50 1.49
N GLU A 407 -28.06 -6.03 1.88
CA GLU A 407 -28.91 -6.76 2.83
C GLU A 407 -29.75 -7.81 2.11
N LEU A 408 -29.87 -9.00 2.72
CA LEU A 408 -30.69 -10.09 2.21
C LEU A 408 -32.15 -9.88 2.60
N ASP A 409 -33.05 -10.06 1.62
CA ASP A 409 -34.50 -10.02 1.88
C ASP A 409 -34.97 -11.31 2.56
N ARG A 410 -35.52 -11.17 3.78
CA ARG A 410 -36.01 -12.29 4.60
C ARG A 410 -37.51 -12.59 4.40
N GLY A 411 -38.22 -11.79 3.60
CA GLY A 411 -39.69 -11.89 3.46
C GLY A 411 -40.21 -13.03 2.57
N GLY A 412 -39.33 -13.72 1.83
CA GLY A 412 -39.72 -14.68 0.79
C GLY A 412 -39.79 -16.13 1.23
N ASP A 413 -40.45 -16.99 0.42
CA ASP A 413 -40.57 -18.43 0.69
C ASP A 413 -39.23 -19.15 0.61
N LEU A 414 -38.27 -18.65 -0.17
CA LEU A 414 -36.91 -19.17 -0.20
C LEU A 414 -36.19 -18.97 1.13
N TRP A 415 -36.44 -17.86 1.84
CA TRP A 415 -35.89 -17.64 3.17
C TRP A 415 -36.45 -18.64 4.18
N LYS A 416 -37.76 -18.93 4.17
CA LYS A 416 -38.37 -19.95 5.03
C LYS A 416 -37.81 -21.34 4.77
N GLN A 417 -37.45 -21.67 3.52
CA GLN A 417 -36.75 -22.92 3.18
C GLN A 417 -35.33 -22.90 3.72
N LEU A 418 -34.63 -21.76 3.65
CA LEU A 418 -33.28 -21.59 4.21
C LEU A 418 -33.28 -21.76 5.75
N GLU A 419 -34.30 -21.25 6.45
CA GLU A 419 -34.47 -21.45 7.91
C GLU A 419 -34.55 -22.93 8.30
N ARG A 420 -35.06 -23.76 7.40
CA ARG A 420 -35.16 -25.22 7.61
C ARG A 420 -33.90 -26.00 7.25
N SER A 421 -33.19 -25.57 6.18
CA SER A 421 -32.00 -26.22 5.65
C SER A 421 -30.72 -25.81 6.36
N GLY A 422 -30.66 -24.62 6.93
CA GLY A 422 -29.48 -24.04 7.59
C GLY A 422 -28.30 -23.74 6.66
N SER A 423 -28.45 -23.93 5.34
CA SER A 423 -27.33 -23.83 4.39
C SER A 423 -27.70 -22.94 3.20
N LEU A 424 -26.94 -21.87 3.04
CA LEU A 424 -27.09 -20.87 1.97
C LEU A 424 -26.11 -21.15 0.84
N ALA A 425 -26.54 -20.95 -0.40
CA ALA A 425 -25.69 -20.91 -1.57
C ALA A 425 -25.84 -19.59 -2.32
N LEU A 426 -24.71 -19.09 -2.79
CA LEU A 426 -24.59 -17.91 -3.63
C LEU A 426 -23.94 -18.34 -4.96
N HIS A 427 -24.56 -18.00 -6.06
CA HIS A 427 -23.98 -18.11 -7.41
C HIS A 427 -23.85 -16.71 -8.01
N VAL A 428 -22.65 -16.38 -8.54
CA VAL A 428 -22.36 -15.13 -9.22
C VAL A 428 -22.09 -15.45 -10.70
N ALA A 429 -22.98 -14.99 -11.58
CA ALA A 429 -22.90 -15.25 -13.02
C ALA A 429 -22.08 -14.19 -13.79
N GLY A 430 -21.84 -13.02 -13.20
CA GLY A 430 -21.11 -11.92 -13.83
C GLY A 430 -19.59 -12.03 -13.69
N ASP A 431 -18.89 -11.35 -14.60
CA ASP A 431 -17.46 -11.14 -14.47
C ASP A 431 -17.20 -9.95 -13.53
N PHE A 432 -16.62 -10.25 -12.36
CA PHE A 432 -16.23 -9.30 -11.33
C PHE A 432 -14.75 -9.53 -10.98
N PRO A 433 -13.80 -8.90 -11.70
CA PRO A 433 -12.38 -9.07 -11.44
C PRO A 433 -12.03 -8.74 -9.99
N GLY A 434 -11.26 -9.60 -9.34
CA GLY A 434 -10.87 -9.42 -7.94
C GLY A 434 -12.02 -9.54 -6.94
N LEU A 435 -13.07 -10.33 -7.24
CA LEU A 435 -14.24 -10.48 -6.39
C LEU A 435 -13.89 -11.06 -5.02
N GLU A 436 -14.12 -10.26 -3.99
CA GLU A 436 -14.08 -10.65 -2.58
C GLU A 436 -15.48 -10.58 -1.99
N LEU A 437 -15.86 -11.61 -1.23
CA LEU A 437 -17.20 -11.74 -0.65
C LEU A 437 -17.11 -12.13 0.82
N GLU A 438 -17.87 -11.44 1.66
CA GLU A 438 -18.05 -11.78 3.06
C GLU A 438 -19.55 -11.84 3.39
N LEU A 439 -19.95 -12.87 4.10
CA LEU A 439 -21.32 -13.01 4.60
C LEU A 439 -21.35 -12.76 6.09
N TRP A 440 -22.27 -11.90 6.53
CA TRP A 440 -22.42 -11.50 7.91
C TRP A 440 -23.84 -11.68 8.40
N ALA A 441 -23.98 -12.22 9.61
CA ALA A 441 -25.25 -12.20 10.35
C ALA A 441 -25.15 -11.18 11.48
N ILE A 442 -26.04 -10.18 11.49
CA ILE A 442 -26.07 -9.09 12.46
C ILE A 442 -27.21 -9.38 13.45
N ARG A 443 -26.88 -9.67 14.70
CA ARG A 443 -27.86 -9.80 15.78
C ARG A 443 -28.52 -8.44 16.04
N GLN A 444 -29.83 -8.43 16.10
CA GLN A 444 -30.65 -7.25 16.45
C GLN A 444 -30.72 -7.08 17.96
#